data_ad89c7c39b7b5ceaaebf139cb9f67b48
#
_entry.id   ad89c7c39b7b5ceaaebf139cb9f67b48
#
_cell.length_a   1.000
_cell.length_b   1.000
_cell.length_c   1.000
_cell.angle_alpha   90.00
_cell.angle_beta   90.00
_cell.angle_gamma   90.00
#
_symmetry.space_group_name_H-M   'P 1'
#
loop_
_entity.id
_entity.type
_entity.pdbx_description
1 polymer ?
#
loop_
_entity_poly.entity_id
_entity_poly.type
_entity_poly.pdbx_seq_one_letter_code
_entity_poly.pdbx_strand_id
1 'polypeptide(L)'
;IAQCLVGSEMCIRDRYKGKNFWSFNIGLRTDIGANLTKSMFTFLNEMETVEENWRNSNYDISGQQLNINAYTEIGLGLSRQINSRLTVGARVKALLGIGNMELKLKNVAMSANLPSDAEIAKWSDENYWSGLSQQEAIKQATELKTKFDNYHANLNVGAELKSSFKGLELQEEEGKDYVTDFEFDSGKLGIAGYGFGIDLGASYKILDNLTVSASILDLGFISWSKSSTKIASANPDPIDIKGSTYAAMVDPANPKTSVVNAVKQLQDDTQGYMDRVTNGDVLDYDMLQLEVGDAKESRKSRLASTLVLGAEYGFFNNKLAVGVLSTTRFVQPDALTELTFSANYRPKSWFNVALSYSAIQSAGKSFGLGLKLGPLFLGTDYMFLGKNSNTVNGFVGVSIPLGGRKSKQG
;
A
#
# COMPACT_ATOMS: atom_id res chain seq x y z
N ILE A 1 0.44 2.27 -7.54
CA ILE A 1 -0.32 1.46 -6.55
C ILE A 1 -0.02 0.01 -6.85
N ALA A 2 0.59 -0.70 -5.91
CA ALA A 2 0.80 -2.14 -5.99
C ALA A 2 -0.18 -2.82 -5.02
N GLN A 3 -0.88 -3.83 -5.48
CA GLN A 3 -1.78 -4.63 -4.66
C GLN A 3 -1.54 -6.11 -4.91
N CYS A 4 -1.32 -6.85 -3.87
CA CYS A 4 -1.17 -8.29 -3.90
C CYS A 4 -2.31 -8.94 -3.12
N LEU A 5 -3.03 -9.86 -3.74
CA LEU A 5 -4.04 -10.69 -3.10
C LEU A 5 -3.47 -12.11 -2.99
N VAL A 6 -3.28 -12.59 -1.79
CA VAL A 6 -2.91 -13.97 -1.52
C VAL A 6 -4.06 -14.60 -0.74
N GLY A 7 -4.70 -15.61 -1.32
CA GLY A 7 -5.80 -16.31 -0.67
C GLY A 7 -5.86 -17.77 -1.07
N SER A 8 -6.20 -18.64 -0.14
CA SER A 8 -6.57 -20.02 -0.40
C SER A 8 -8.03 -20.22 -0.03
N GLU A 9 -8.84 -20.68 -0.97
CA GLU A 9 -10.23 -21.07 -0.72
C GLU A 9 -10.38 -22.60 -0.79
N MET A 10 -11.06 -23.15 0.17
CA MET A 10 -11.48 -24.55 0.16
C MET A 10 -13.01 -24.60 0.17
N CYS A 11 -13.61 -25.00 -0.95
CA CYS A 11 -15.04 -25.30 -1.01
C CYS A 11 -15.30 -26.70 -0.45
N ILE A 12 -15.94 -26.79 0.71
CA ILE A 12 -16.13 -28.06 1.43
C ILE A 12 -17.39 -28.76 0.99
N ARG A 13 -18.41 -28.04 0.52
CA ARG A 13 -19.66 -28.67 0.11
C ARG A 13 -20.52 -27.76 -0.79
N ASP A 14 -20.73 -28.21 -2.02
CA ASP A 14 -21.68 -27.61 -2.96
C ASP A 14 -22.80 -28.61 -3.25
N ARG A 15 -24.05 -28.21 -3.10
CA ARG A 15 -25.21 -29.10 -3.32
C ARG A 15 -26.36 -28.39 -3.99
N TYR A 16 -26.84 -28.98 -5.09
CA TYR A 16 -28.13 -28.63 -5.67
C TYR A 16 -29.29 -29.34 -4.95
N LYS A 17 -30.32 -28.57 -4.57
CA LYS A 17 -31.60 -29.06 -4.10
C LYS A 17 -32.74 -28.34 -4.86
N GLY A 18 -33.25 -28.98 -5.92
CA GLY A 18 -34.23 -28.36 -6.80
C GLY A 18 -33.64 -27.15 -7.55
N LYS A 19 -34.26 -25.98 -7.33
CA LYS A 19 -33.85 -24.69 -7.92
C LYS A 19 -32.78 -23.96 -7.07
N ASN A 20 -32.40 -24.51 -5.94
CA ASN A 20 -31.46 -23.92 -4.98
C ASN A 20 -30.12 -24.58 -5.12
N PHE A 21 -29.07 -23.73 -5.03
CA PHE A 21 -27.68 -24.16 -4.92
C PHE A 21 -27.12 -23.59 -3.62
N TRP A 22 -26.60 -24.46 -2.76
CA TRP A 22 -25.98 -24.12 -1.50
C TRP A 22 -24.46 -24.29 -1.62
N SER A 23 -23.71 -23.33 -1.10
CA SER A 23 -22.25 -23.41 -1.00
C SER A 23 -21.79 -23.14 0.42
N PHE A 24 -20.74 -23.81 0.82
CA PHE A 24 -20.04 -23.58 2.08
C PHE A 24 -18.56 -23.52 1.79
N ASN A 25 -17.91 -22.44 2.23
CA ASN A 25 -16.48 -22.25 2.03
C ASN A 25 -15.80 -21.79 3.32
N ILE A 26 -14.55 -22.18 3.47
CA ILE A 26 -13.61 -21.63 4.45
C ILE A 26 -12.38 -21.21 3.67
N GLY A 27 -11.86 -20.01 3.93
CA GLY A 27 -10.68 -19.51 3.26
C GLY A 27 -9.89 -18.56 4.12
N LEU A 28 -8.57 -18.52 3.89
CA LEU A 28 -7.69 -17.49 4.42
C LEU A 28 -7.56 -16.40 3.36
N ARG A 29 -7.78 -15.16 3.75
CA ARG A 29 -7.65 -13.99 2.90
C ARG A 29 -6.57 -13.07 3.44
N THR A 30 -5.70 -12.62 2.55
CA THR A 30 -4.72 -11.57 2.85
C THR A 30 -4.77 -10.53 1.75
N ASP A 31 -5.07 -9.30 2.14
CA ASP A 31 -5.07 -8.14 1.27
C ASP A 31 -3.91 -7.23 1.66
N ILE A 32 -3.04 -6.93 0.69
CA ILE A 32 -1.96 -5.96 0.86
C ILE A 32 -2.16 -4.87 -0.18
N GLY A 33 -2.33 -3.64 0.27
CA GLY A 33 -2.46 -2.46 -0.57
C GLY A 33 -1.42 -1.43 -0.20
N ALA A 34 -0.68 -0.93 -1.18
CA ALA A 34 0.27 0.16 -1.00
C ALA A 34 0.01 1.26 -2.01
N ASN A 35 0.01 2.50 -1.53
CA ASN A 35 0.09 3.69 -2.37
C ASN A 35 1.49 4.26 -2.25
N LEU A 36 2.28 4.14 -3.32
CA LEU A 36 3.64 4.66 -3.39
C LEU A 36 3.70 5.74 -4.46
N THR A 37 4.12 6.94 -4.08
CA THR A 37 4.30 8.05 -5.02
C THR A 37 5.60 7.88 -5.81
N LYS A 38 5.74 8.64 -6.91
CA LYS A 38 7.00 8.66 -7.68
C LYS A 38 8.17 9.13 -6.80
N SER A 39 7.94 10.11 -5.93
CA SER A 39 8.96 10.65 -5.02
C SER A 39 9.48 9.59 -4.05
N MET A 40 8.63 8.67 -3.58
CA MET A 40 9.08 7.54 -2.77
C MET A 40 10.04 6.62 -3.53
N PHE A 41 9.75 6.31 -4.79
CA PHE A 41 10.67 5.49 -5.60
C PHE A 41 11.99 6.20 -5.86
N THR A 42 11.97 7.51 -6.10
CA THR A 42 13.20 8.30 -6.22
C THR A 42 14.00 8.26 -4.93
N PHE A 43 13.34 8.51 -3.81
CA PHE A 43 13.93 8.47 -2.48
C PHE A 43 14.56 7.10 -2.18
N LEU A 44 13.82 5.99 -2.38
CA LEU A 44 14.33 4.63 -2.16
C LEU A 44 15.53 4.29 -3.06
N ASN A 45 15.58 4.82 -4.27
CA ASN A 45 16.70 4.59 -5.20
C ASN A 45 17.95 5.40 -4.83
N GLU A 46 17.76 6.50 -4.11
CA GLU A 46 18.83 7.42 -3.70
C GLU A 46 19.23 7.24 -2.21
N MET A 47 18.60 6.30 -1.51
CA MET A 47 18.80 6.08 -0.07
C MET A 47 20.28 5.95 0.32
N GLU A 48 21.04 5.15 -0.43
CA GLU A 48 22.47 4.95 -0.17
C GLU A 48 23.30 6.24 -0.27
N THR A 49 22.78 7.23 -1.00
CA THR A 49 23.48 8.52 -1.22
C THR A 49 22.94 9.64 -0.33
N VAL A 50 21.84 9.43 0.38
CA VAL A 50 21.26 10.45 1.28
C VAL A 50 22.22 10.77 2.43
N GLU A 51 22.85 9.76 3.01
CA GLU A 51 23.84 9.94 4.07
C GLU A 51 25.03 10.80 3.63
N GLU A 52 25.45 10.68 2.36
CA GLU A 52 26.54 11.48 1.80
C GLU A 52 26.08 12.90 1.40
N ASN A 53 24.83 13.01 0.95
CA ASN A 53 24.28 14.24 0.36
C ASN A 53 23.24 14.95 1.24
N TRP A 54 23.15 14.63 2.51
CA TRP A 54 22.14 15.18 3.42
C TRP A 54 22.11 16.72 3.47
N ARG A 55 23.26 17.37 3.23
CA ARG A 55 23.38 18.83 3.18
C ARG A 55 22.73 19.46 1.95
N ASN A 56 22.49 18.68 0.90
CA ASN A 56 21.86 19.16 -0.33
C ASN A 56 20.80 18.16 -0.78
N SER A 57 19.69 18.11 -0.06
CA SER A 57 18.61 17.16 -0.24
C SER A 57 17.29 17.86 -0.44
N ASN A 58 16.38 17.23 -1.17
CA ASN A 58 15.01 17.69 -1.34
C ASN A 58 14.08 16.50 -1.64
N TYR A 59 13.48 15.95 -0.60
CA TYR A 59 12.59 14.80 -0.70
C TYR A 59 11.25 15.10 -0.02
N ASP A 60 10.17 14.79 -0.73
CA ASP A 60 8.81 14.78 -0.18
C ASP A 60 8.21 13.40 -0.44
N ILE A 61 8.12 12.61 0.63
CA ILE A 61 7.54 11.27 0.62
C ILE A 61 6.18 11.24 1.33
N SER A 62 5.51 12.36 1.41
CA SER A 62 4.16 12.47 1.96
C SER A 62 3.14 11.66 1.15
N GLY A 63 2.03 11.31 1.78
CA GLY A 63 0.91 10.64 1.13
C GLY A 63 1.09 9.14 0.88
N GLN A 64 2.17 8.53 1.38
CA GLN A 64 2.34 7.07 1.31
C GLN A 64 1.37 6.38 2.25
N GLN A 65 0.86 5.24 1.81
CA GLN A 65 -0.02 4.41 2.62
C GLN A 65 0.25 2.94 2.36
N LEU A 66 0.35 2.16 3.45
CA LEU A 66 0.40 0.71 3.43
C LEU A 66 -0.78 0.18 4.24
N ASN A 67 -1.55 -0.73 3.65
CA ASN A 67 -2.63 -1.43 4.32
C ASN A 67 -2.42 -2.94 4.19
N ILE A 68 -2.51 -3.65 5.30
CA ILE A 68 -2.48 -5.11 5.35
C ILE A 68 -3.72 -5.58 6.11
N ASN A 69 -4.47 -6.51 5.53
CA ASN A 69 -5.57 -7.20 6.18
C ASN A 69 -5.37 -8.71 6.02
N ALA A 70 -5.42 -9.45 7.12
CA ALA A 70 -5.40 -10.90 7.13
C ALA A 70 -6.55 -11.42 7.98
N TYR A 71 -7.37 -12.29 7.40
CA TYR A 71 -8.53 -12.86 8.08
C TYR A 71 -8.92 -14.21 7.50
N THR A 72 -9.52 -15.05 8.32
CA THR A 72 -10.22 -16.26 7.86
C THR A 72 -11.68 -15.92 7.62
N GLU A 73 -12.21 -16.30 6.47
CA GLU A 73 -13.64 -16.22 6.16
C GLU A 73 -14.29 -17.62 6.25
N ILE A 74 -15.50 -17.65 6.80
CA ILE A 74 -16.40 -18.79 6.80
C ILE A 74 -17.67 -18.33 6.12
N GLY A 75 -17.92 -18.83 4.92
CA GLY A 75 -19.03 -18.37 4.06
C GLY A 75 -20.11 -19.42 3.87
N LEU A 76 -21.35 -19.00 3.97
CA LEU A 76 -22.54 -19.78 3.59
C LEU A 76 -23.29 -19.05 2.48
N GLY A 77 -23.36 -19.65 1.31
CA GLY A 77 -24.01 -19.09 0.12
C GLY A 77 -25.27 -19.84 -0.28
N LEU A 78 -26.23 -19.08 -0.79
CA LEU A 78 -27.43 -19.58 -1.42
C LEU A 78 -27.62 -18.89 -2.76
N SER A 79 -27.72 -19.67 -3.83
CA SER A 79 -28.16 -19.17 -5.14
C SER A 79 -29.46 -19.89 -5.53
N ARG A 80 -30.39 -19.12 -6.06
CA ARG A 80 -31.74 -19.62 -6.48
C ARG A 80 -32.11 -19.16 -7.86
N GLN A 81 -32.50 -20.10 -8.68
CA GLN A 81 -33.17 -19.81 -9.95
C GLN A 81 -34.62 -19.40 -9.68
N ILE A 82 -34.93 -18.12 -9.82
CA ILE A 82 -36.27 -17.56 -9.59
C ILE A 82 -37.21 -17.99 -10.72
N ASN A 83 -36.76 -17.81 -11.97
CA ASN A 83 -37.43 -18.24 -13.17
C ASN A 83 -36.42 -18.74 -14.21
N SER A 84 -36.86 -19.04 -15.44
CA SER A 84 -35.97 -19.52 -16.51
C SER A 84 -34.90 -18.52 -16.94
N ARG A 85 -35.06 -17.23 -16.60
CA ARG A 85 -34.17 -16.14 -17.01
C ARG A 85 -33.38 -15.55 -15.86
N LEU A 86 -33.95 -15.53 -14.64
CA LEU A 86 -33.35 -14.83 -13.48
C LEU A 86 -32.81 -15.83 -12.45
N THR A 87 -31.57 -15.70 -12.12
CA THR A 87 -30.91 -16.33 -10.98
C THR A 87 -30.39 -15.26 -10.03
N VAL A 88 -30.62 -15.40 -8.74
CA VAL A 88 -30.09 -14.51 -7.70
C VAL A 88 -29.31 -15.33 -6.70
N GLY A 89 -28.32 -14.70 -6.06
CA GLY A 89 -27.51 -15.32 -5.04
C GLY A 89 -27.11 -14.34 -3.95
N ALA A 90 -26.95 -14.89 -2.75
CA ALA A 90 -26.38 -14.19 -1.63
C ALA A 90 -25.44 -15.13 -0.87
N ARG A 91 -24.38 -14.58 -0.28
CA ARG A 91 -23.49 -15.29 0.63
C ARG A 91 -23.31 -14.43 1.88
N VAL A 92 -23.42 -15.03 3.03
CA VAL A 92 -23.08 -14.43 4.31
C VAL A 92 -21.74 -14.96 4.77
N LYS A 93 -20.93 -14.14 5.37
CA LYS A 93 -19.56 -14.46 5.79
C LYS A 93 -19.37 -14.09 7.25
N ALA A 94 -18.89 -15.02 8.05
CA ALA A 94 -18.28 -14.74 9.33
C ALA A 94 -16.78 -14.57 9.13
N LEU A 95 -16.20 -13.52 9.71
CA LEU A 95 -14.82 -13.16 9.53
C LEU A 95 -14.08 -13.24 10.86
N LEU A 96 -12.97 -13.95 10.86
CA LEU A 96 -12.06 -14.08 11.99
C LEU A 96 -10.79 -13.32 11.64
N GLY A 97 -10.67 -12.10 12.16
CA GLY A 97 -9.51 -11.23 11.90
C GLY A 97 -8.26 -11.76 12.57
N ILE A 98 -7.23 -12.03 11.79
CA ILE A 98 -5.91 -12.47 12.26
C ILE A 98 -5.04 -11.25 12.51
N GLY A 99 -5.04 -10.30 11.57
CA GLY A 99 -4.27 -9.09 11.70
C GLY A 99 -4.67 -8.01 10.69
N ASN A 100 -4.43 -6.77 11.11
CA ASN A 100 -4.54 -5.60 10.26
C ASN A 100 -3.46 -4.59 10.61
N MET A 101 -2.87 -4.00 9.60
CA MET A 101 -1.89 -2.92 9.73
C MET A 101 -2.23 -1.81 8.74
N GLU A 102 -2.17 -0.59 9.21
CA GLU A 102 -2.33 0.62 8.41
C GLU A 102 -1.22 1.60 8.79
N LEU A 103 -0.29 1.83 7.88
CA LEU A 103 0.75 2.84 8.00
C LEU A 103 0.45 3.98 7.02
N LYS A 104 0.46 5.20 7.51
CA LYS A 104 0.29 6.42 6.72
C LYS A 104 1.42 7.39 6.99
N LEU A 105 2.14 7.79 5.95
CA LEU A 105 3.05 8.93 5.98
C LEU A 105 2.27 10.15 5.49
N LYS A 106 1.75 10.94 6.44
CA LYS A 106 0.86 12.08 6.14
C LYS A 106 1.65 13.25 5.58
N ASN A 107 2.80 13.51 6.19
CA ASN A 107 3.65 14.64 5.90
C ASN A 107 5.08 14.27 6.29
N VAL A 108 5.84 13.75 5.35
CA VAL A 108 7.26 13.42 5.55
C VAL A 108 8.03 14.08 4.44
N ALA A 109 8.66 15.20 4.78
CA ALA A 109 9.43 16.01 3.84
C ALA A 109 10.73 16.46 4.50
N MET A 110 11.82 16.34 3.74
CA MET A 110 13.13 16.85 4.13
C MET A 110 13.72 17.66 2.99
N SER A 111 14.29 18.81 3.31
CA SER A 111 15.07 19.61 2.38
C SER A 111 16.21 20.30 3.09
N ALA A 112 17.37 20.32 2.47
CA ALA A 112 18.52 21.04 2.98
C ALA A 112 19.32 21.65 1.83
N ASN A 113 19.83 22.82 2.10
CA ASN A 113 20.89 23.49 1.37
C ASN A 113 21.81 24.10 2.42
N LEU A 114 22.88 23.39 2.77
CA LEU A 114 23.80 23.74 3.85
C LEU A 114 25.22 23.81 3.32
N PRO A 115 26.11 24.57 3.99
CA PRO A 115 27.52 24.65 3.60
C PRO A 115 28.21 23.29 3.75
N SER A 116 29.21 23.04 2.95
CA SER A 116 30.12 21.89 3.05
C SER A 116 31.01 21.97 4.29
N ASP A 117 31.51 20.81 4.74
CA ASP A 117 32.46 20.75 5.87
C ASP A 117 33.71 21.61 5.64
N ALA A 118 34.20 21.66 4.41
CA ALA A 118 35.31 22.49 4.03
C ALA A 118 35.03 24.00 4.17
N GLU A 119 33.81 24.42 3.81
CA GLU A 119 33.37 25.81 3.99
C GLU A 119 33.21 26.14 5.48
N ILE A 120 32.56 25.26 6.23
CA ILE A 120 32.43 25.41 7.70
C ILE A 120 33.77 25.52 8.36
N ALA A 121 34.69 24.58 8.09
CA ALA A 121 36.03 24.58 8.64
C ALA A 121 36.79 25.88 8.33
N LYS A 122 36.70 26.35 7.08
CA LYS A 122 37.31 27.59 6.66
C LYS A 122 36.77 28.82 7.41
N TRP A 123 35.45 28.92 7.54
CA TRP A 123 34.80 30.09 8.14
C TRP A 123 34.83 30.08 9.67
N SER A 124 35.01 28.93 10.29
CA SER A 124 35.19 28.80 11.73
C SER A 124 36.66 29.00 12.17
N ASP A 125 37.64 28.98 11.24
CA ASP A 125 39.03 29.17 11.53
C ASP A 125 39.39 30.64 11.82
N GLU A 126 39.68 30.93 13.07
CA GLU A 126 40.08 32.27 13.48
C GLU A 126 41.38 32.77 12.81
N ASN A 127 42.30 31.86 12.47
CA ASN A 127 43.55 32.19 11.79
C ASN A 127 43.30 32.66 10.35
N TYR A 128 42.31 32.03 9.69
CA TYR A 128 41.89 32.47 8.35
C TYR A 128 41.51 33.94 8.37
N TRP A 129 40.63 34.35 9.28
CA TRP A 129 40.15 35.72 9.39
C TRP A 129 41.23 36.69 9.83
N SER A 130 42.14 36.26 10.67
CA SER A 130 43.26 37.08 11.15
C SER A 130 44.34 37.32 10.09
N GLY A 131 44.42 36.45 9.08
CA GLY A 131 45.31 36.59 7.92
C GLY A 131 44.82 37.53 6.85
N LEU A 132 43.57 37.99 6.90
CA LEU A 132 42.97 38.89 5.93
C LEU A 132 43.22 40.38 6.29
N SER A 133 43.37 41.22 5.31
CA SER A 133 43.23 42.67 5.53
C SER A 133 41.79 43.02 5.94
N GLN A 134 41.62 44.14 6.64
CA GLN A 134 40.29 44.55 7.11
C GLN A 134 39.30 44.71 5.98
N GLN A 135 39.71 45.24 4.82
CA GLN A 135 38.87 45.42 3.64
C GLN A 135 38.43 44.06 3.05
N GLU A 136 39.31 43.08 2.97
CA GLU A 136 39.02 41.73 2.49
C GLU A 136 38.10 41.02 3.45
N ALA A 137 38.34 41.12 4.78
CA ALA A 137 37.48 40.51 5.79
C ALA A 137 36.03 41.07 5.71
N ILE A 138 35.86 42.38 5.59
CA ILE A 138 34.55 43.03 5.40
C ILE A 138 33.87 42.52 4.14
N LYS A 139 34.60 42.48 3.02
CA LYS A 139 34.06 41.98 1.75
C LYS A 139 33.60 40.53 1.89
N GLN A 140 34.44 39.66 2.42
CA GLN A 140 34.08 38.26 2.60
C GLN A 140 32.90 38.06 3.56
N ALA A 141 32.84 38.79 4.67
CA ALA A 141 31.73 38.73 5.59
C ALA A 141 30.41 39.19 4.93
N THR A 142 30.44 40.18 4.09
CA THR A 142 29.28 40.65 3.33
C THR A 142 28.80 39.60 2.32
N GLU A 143 29.74 38.95 1.61
CA GLU A 143 29.41 37.85 0.70
C GLU A 143 28.83 36.64 1.45
N LEU A 144 29.41 36.30 2.60
CA LEU A 144 28.90 35.22 3.45
C LEU A 144 27.51 35.51 4.02
N LYS A 145 27.24 36.75 4.41
CA LYS A 145 25.90 37.13 4.85
C LYS A 145 24.86 36.85 3.77
N THR A 146 25.15 37.14 2.51
CA THR A 146 24.27 36.83 1.37
C THR A 146 24.18 35.32 1.13
N LYS A 147 25.27 34.56 1.31
CA LYS A 147 25.24 33.10 1.20
C LYS A 147 24.38 32.46 2.30
N PHE A 148 24.51 32.93 3.53
CA PHE A 148 23.72 32.43 4.66
C PHE A 148 22.22 32.56 4.40
N ASP A 149 21.75 33.65 3.80
CA ASP A 149 20.33 33.85 3.49
C ASP A 149 19.74 32.72 2.61
N ASN A 150 20.57 32.03 1.82
CA ASN A 150 20.15 30.92 0.97
C ASN A 150 20.21 29.57 1.65
N TYR A 151 20.86 29.45 2.82
CA TYR A 151 20.94 28.18 3.53
C TYR A 151 19.65 27.91 4.28
N HIS A 152 19.28 26.63 4.28
CA HIS A 152 18.13 26.16 5.03
C HIS A 152 18.27 24.66 5.30
N ALA A 153 17.63 24.18 6.34
CA ALA A 153 17.33 22.77 6.50
C ALA A 153 15.97 22.61 7.17
N ASN A 154 15.11 21.79 6.58
CA ASN A 154 13.77 21.54 7.05
C ASN A 154 13.53 20.04 7.12
N LEU A 155 13.02 19.58 8.25
CA LEU A 155 12.52 18.23 8.41
C LEU A 155 11.13 18.30 9.05
N ASN A 156 10.15 17.75 8.37
CA ASN A 156 8.79 17.63 8.85
C ASN A 156 8.38 16.17 8.78
N VAL A 157 7.86 15.61 9.88
CA VAL A 157 7.47 14.22 9.97
C VAL A 157 6.07 14.13 10.57
N GLY A 158 5.16 13.54 9.82
CA GLY A 158 3.82 13.20 10.28
C GLY A 158 3.46 11.80 9.80
N ALA A 159 3.43 10.84 10.71
CA ALA A 159 3.11 9.45 10.40
C ALA A 159 2.09 8.89 11.39
N GLU A 160 1.37 7.87 10.98
CA GLU A 160 0.41 7.16 11.81
C GLU A 160 0.47 5.67 11.50
N LEU A 161 0.73 4.87 12.53
CA LEU A 161 0.67 3.41 12.49
C LEU A 161 -0.51 2.95 13.33
N LYS A 162 -1.40 2.16 12.72
CA LYS A 162 -2.46 1.43 13.41
C LYS A 162 -2.29 -0.04 13.12
N SER A 163 -2.08 -0.83 14.13
CA SER A 163 -1.91 -2.27 14.02
C SER A 163 -2.88 -2.99 14.94
N SER A 164 -3.37 -4.14 14.50
CA SER A 164 -4.24 -5.02 15.27
C SER A 164 -3.82 -6.46 15.01
N PHE A 165 -2.67 -6.83 15.60
CA PHE A 165 -2.14 -8.18 15.62
C PHE A 165 -1.98 -8.64 17.07
N LYS A 166 -2.28 -9.91 17.34
CA LYS A 166 -1.81 -10.53 18.58
C LYS A 166 -0.35 -10.92 18.41
N GLY A 167 0.47 -10.59 19.41
CA GLY A 167 1.91 -10.88 19.39
C GLY A 167 2.77 -9.81 18.74
N LEU A 168 2.20 -8.70 18.25
CA LEU A 168 2.98 -7.51 17.89
C LEU A 168 3.21 -6.66 19.15
N GLU A 169 4.45 -6.44 19.47
CA GLU A 169 4.89 -5.53 20.53
C GLU A 169 5.71 -4.41 19.92
N LEU A 170 5.44 -3.18 20.34
CA LEU A 170 6.19 -1.99 20.00
C LEU A 170 7.14 -1.75 21.16
N GLN A 171 8.42 -1.76 20.91
CA GLN A 171 9.44 -1.59 21.96
C GLN A 171 9.98 -0.16 21.95
N GLU A 172 10.24 0.36 23.12
CA GLU A 172 10.89 1.65 23.35
C GLU A 172 12.20 1.38 24.08
N GLU A 173 13.29 2.00 23.65
CA GLU A 173 14.58 1.91 24.31
C GLU A 173 14.64 2.86 25.51
N GLU A 174 15.41 2.52 26.54
CA GLU A 174 15.55 3.36 27.72
C GLU A 174 16.12 4.74 27.35
N GLY A 175 15.34 5.78 27.68
CA GLY A 175 15.68 7.17 27.35
C GLY A 175 15.08 7.69 26.04
N LYS A 176 14.35 6.87 25.29
CA LYS A 176 13.60 7.27 24.12
C LYS A 176 12.10 7.08 24.39
N ASP A 177 11.29 8.06 24.02
CA ASP A 177 9.83 8.05 24.17
C ASP A 177 9.10 7.68 22.85
N TYR A 178 9.80 7.02 21.96
CA TYR A 178 9.29 6.55 20.68
C TYR A 178 9.71 5.10 20.41
N VAL A 179 9.00 4.46 19.47
CA VAL A 179 9.25 3.07 19.06
C VAL A 179 10.63 2.95 18.42
N THR A 180 11.43 2.05 18.96
CA THR A 180 12.78 1.74 18.48
C THR A 180 12.89 0.33 17.90
N ASP A 181 11.88 -0.53 18.12
CA ASP A 181 11.84 -1.87 17.54
C ASP A 181 10.41 -2.42 17.46
N PHE A 182 10.21 -3.38 16.56
CA PHE A 182 8.97 -4.14 16.38
C PHE A 182 9.25 -5.61 16.65
N GLU A 183 8.78 -6.12 17.77
CA GLU A 183 8.86 -7.55 18.05
C GLU A 183 7.57 -8.25 17.63
N PHE A 184 7.70 -9.36 16.91
CA PHE A 184 6.59 -10.18 16.48
C PHE A 184 6.71 -11.62 17.00
N ASP A 185 5.97 -11.91 18.05
CA ASP A 185 5.85 -13.26 18.61
C ASP A 185 4.80 -14.09 17.86
N SER A 186 5.26 -14.90 16.92
CA SER A 186 4.40 -15.79 16.13
C SER A 186 3.66 -16.83 16.99
N GLY A 187 4.15 -17.15 18.19
CA GLY A 187 3.50 -18.05 19.15
C GLY A 187 2.24 -17.46 19.78
N LYS A 188 2.12 -16.14 19.78
CA LYS A 188 0.93 -15.41 20.28
C LYS A 188 -0.10 -15.10 19.19
N LEU A 189 0.14 -15.51 17.93
CA LEU A 189 -0.82 -15.32 16.85
C LEU A 189 -2.19 -15.92 17.20
N GLY A 190 -3.25 -15.19 16.85
CA GLY A 190 -4.60 -15.61 17.12
C GLY A 190 -5.63 -14.64 16.59
N ILE A 191 -6.90 -14.90 16.90
CA ILE A 191 -7.99 -14.02 16.48
C ILE A 191 -7.86 -12.67 17.19
N ALA A 192 -7.60 -11.64 16.43
CA ALA A 192 -7.47 -10.24 16.86
C ALA A 192 -8.75 -9.44 16.70
N GLY A 193 -9.72 -9.95 15.92
CA GLY A 193 -10.99 -9.29 15.68
C GLY A 193 -12.04 -10.21 15.06
N TYR A 194 -13.29 -9.73 15.02
CA TYR A 194 -14.41 -10.44 14.41
C TYR A 194 -15.15 -9.51 13.45
N GLY A 195 -15.67 -10.10 12.40
CA GLY A 195 -16.35 -9.34 11.37
C GLY A 195 -17.47 -10.09 10.70
N PHE A 196 -18.13 -9.36 9.83
CA PHE A 196 -19.22 -9.86 9.01
C PHE A 196 -19.09 -9.31 7.60
N GLY A 197 -19.40 -10.14 6.61
CA GLY A 197 -19.45 -9.76 5.21
C GLY A 197 -20.64 -10.36 4.50
N ILE A 198 -21.05 -9.73 3.41
CA ILE A 198 -22.11 -10.22 2.52
C ILE A 198 -21.69 -10.04 1.07
N ASP A 199 -21.99 -11.06 0.24
CA ASP A 199 -21.96 -10.99 -1.20
C ASP A 199 -23.38 -11.07 -1.73
N LEU A 200 -23.71 -10.27 -2.72
CA LEU A 200 -24.98 -10.28 -3.42
C LEU A 200 -24.74 -10.35 -4.91
N GLY A 201 -25.56 -11.10 -5.64
CA GLY A 201 -25.40 -11.18 -7.08
C GLY A 201 -26.68 -11.61 -7.78
N ALA A 202 -26.80 -11.18 -9.03
CA ALA A 202 -27.86 -11.57 -9.93
C ALA A 202 -27.33 -11.82 -11.34
N SER A 203 -27.95 -12.76 -12.05
CA SER A 203 -27.69 -13.04 -13.46
C SER A 203 -29.04 -13.13 -14.19
N TYR A 204 -29.15 -12.43 -15.30
CA TYR A 204 -30.35 -12.36 -16.09
C TYR A 204 -30.10 -12.69 -17.56
N LYS A 205 -30.83 -13.65 -18.10
CA LYS A 205 -30.83 -13.99 -19.52
C LYS A 205 -31.80 -13.06 -20.29
N ILE A 206 -31.19 -12.07 -20.94
CA ILE A 206 -31.97 -11.15 -21.81
C ILE A 206 -32.53 -11.92 -23.03
N LEU A 207 -31.61 -12.72 -23.63
CA LEU A 207 -31.91 -13.66 -24.72
C LEU A 207 -31.42 -15.06 -24.29
N ASP A 208 -31.77 -16.08 -25.06
CA ASP A 208 -31.30 -17.44 -24.78
C ASP A 208 -29.76 -17.57 -24.83
N ASN A 209 -29.15 -16.66 -25.59
CA ASN A 209 -27.70 -16.60 -25.80
C ASN A 209 -27.03 -15.30 -25.24
N LEU A 210 -27.79 -14.39 -24.62
CA LEU A 210 -27.28 -13.17 -24.00
C LEU A 210 -27.62 -13.16 -22.51
N THR A 211 -26.57 -13.20 -21.70
CA THR A 211 -26.66 -13.13 -20.23
C THR A 211 -25.96 -11.89 -19.73
N VAL A 212 -26.60 -11.16 -18.82
CA VAL A 212 -25.97 -10.07 -18.06
C VAL A 212 -25.90 -10.45 -16.59
N SER A 213 -24.91 -9.97 -15.88
CA SER A 213 -24.74 -10.23 -14.46
C SER A 213 -24.24 -8.99 -13.71
N ALA A 214 -24.64 -8.89 -12.46
CA ALA A 214 -24.16 -7.88 -11.54
C ALA A 214 -23.95 -8.54 -10.17
N SER A 215 -22.84 -8.23 -9.51
CA SER A 215 -22.61 -8.64 -8.13
C SER A 215 -21.81 -7.60 -7.36
N ILE A 216 -22.07 -7.55 -6.06
CA ILE A 216 -21.25 -6.83 -5.10
C ILE A 216 -20.74 -7.85 -4.10
N LEU A 217 -19.41 -7.89 -3.93
CA LEU A 217 -18.71 -8.86 -3.10
C LEU A 217 -18.05 -8.13 -1.94
N ASP A 218 -17.85 -8.86 -0.84
CA ASP A 218 -17.07 -8.39 0.34
C ASP A 218 -17.61 -7.07 0.94
N LEU A 219 -18.94 -6.89 0.92
CA LEU A 219 -19.58 -5.77 1.60
C LEU A 219 -19.60 -6.05 3.10
N GLY A 220 -18.66 -5.50 3.85
CA GLY A 220 -18.52 -5.81 5.27
C GLY A 220 -17.39 -5.10 5.99
N PHE A 221 -17.14 -5.52 7.21
CA PHE A 221 -16.11 -4.95 8.07
C PHE A 221 -15.59 -5.98 9.08
N ILE A 222 -14.42 -5.69 9.65
CA ILE A 222 -13.87 -6.40 10.82
C ILE A 222 -13.71 -5.39 11.94
N SER A 223 -14.19 -5.74 13.14
CA SER A 223 -13.98 -5.02 14.38
C SER A 223 -12.83 -5.66 15.13
N TRP A 224 -11.75 -4.92 15.30
CA TRP A 224 -10.53 -5.35 15.97
C TRP A 224 -10.62 -5.07 17.46
N SER A 225 -10.20 -6.01 18.29
CA SER A 225 -10.28 -5.87 19.73
C SER A 225 -9.30 -4.80 20.24
N LYS A 226 -9.68 -4.08 21.29
CA LYS A 226 -8.81 -3.11 21.95
C LYS A 226 -7.49 -3.74 22.40
N SER A 227 -7.53 -4.96 22.93
CA SER A 227 -6.36 -5.65 23.47
C SER A 227 -5.34 -6.07 22.41
N SER A 228 -5.75 -6.18 21.14
CA SER A 228 -4.85 -6.48 20.01
C SER A 228 -4.47 -5.25 19.19
N THR A 229 -5.00 -4.08 19.55
CA THR A 229 -4.77 -2.84 18.79
C THR A 229 -3.65 -2.03 19.43
N LYS A 230 -2.66 -1.67 18.62
CA LYS A 230 -1.60 -0.73 18.90
C LYS A 230 -1.73 0.44 17.95
N ILE A 231 -1.58 1.65 18.47
CA ILE A 231 -1.60 2.88 17.69
C ILE A 231 -0.33 3.62 18.05
N ALA A 232 0.42 4.02 17.04
CA ALA A 232 1.55 4.91 17.22
C ALA A 232 1.44 6.06 16.21
N SER A 233 1.85 7.24 16.64
CA SER A 233 1.81 8.43 15.79
C SER A 233 3.11 9.20 15.91
N ALA A 234 3.58 9.73 14.81
CA ALA A 234 4.71 10.63 14.76
C ALA A 234 4.21 12.02 14.40
N ASN A 235 4.54 12.95 15.21
CA ASN A 235 4.33 14.38 14.97
C ASN A 235 5.36 15.18 15.78
N PRO A 236 6.67 14.84 15.67
CA PRO A 236 7.70 15.57 16.40
C PRO A 236 7.75 17.02 15.93
N ASP A 237 8.30 17.87 16.78
CA ASP A 237 8.53 19.26 16.40
C ASP A 237 9.33 19.34 15.11
N PRO A 238 8.87 20.11 14.12
CA PRO A 238 9.57 20.25 12.87
C PRO A 238 10.92 20.95 13.08
N ILE A 239 11.95 20.46 12.40
CA ILE A 239 13.22 21.18 12.31
C ILE A 239 13.08 22.21 11.21
N ASP A 240 13.27 23.48 11.51
CA ASP A 240 13.19 24.58 10.55
C ASP A 240 14.37 25.53 10.75
N ILE A 241 15.49 25.23 10.11
CA ILE A 241 16.72 26.01 10.12
C ILE A 241 16.64 27.03 9.02
N LYS A 242 16.69 28.32 9.41
CA LYS A 242 16.62 29.46 8.46
C LYS A 242 17.95 30.16 8.38
N GLY A 243 18.55 30.19 7.21
CA GLY A 243 19.81 30.86 6.94
C GLY A 243 19.81 32.34 7.30
N SER A 244 18.65 33.00 7.18
CA SER A 244 18.49 34.40 7.57
C SER A 244 18.82 34.67 9.05
N THR A 245 18.64 33.68 9.93
CA THR A 245 19.03 33.76 11.35
C THR A 245 20.54 34.00 11.48
N TYR A 246 21.33 33.22 10.77
CA TYR A 246 22.79 33.31 10.80
C TYR A 246 23.29 34.51 10.00
N ALA A 247 22.65 34.86 8.89
CA ALA A 247 22.93 36.07 8.14
C ALA A 247 22.78 37.32 9.03
N ALA A 248 21.78 37.36 9.91
CA ALA A 248 21.56 38.46 10.85
C ALA A 248 22.69 38.58 11.89
N MET A 249 23.37 37.47 12.24
CA MET A 249 24.49 37.44 13.17
C MET A 249 25.77 38.02 12.56
N VAL A 250 25.90 38.02 11.24
CA VAL A 250 27.11 38.53 10.56
C VAL A 250 27.11 40.05 10.57
N ASP A 251 28.09 40.60 11.29
CA ASP A 251 28.41 42.04 11.32
C ASP A 251 29.69 42.32 10.50
N PRO A 252 29.59 42.93 9.33
CA PRO A 252 30.76 43.29 8.52
C PRO A 252 31.74 44.23 9.21
N ALA A 253 31.30 44.97 10.22
CA ALA A 253 32.21 45.82 11.02
C ALA A 253 33.11 44.99 11.98
N ASN A 254 32.63 43.81 12.40
CA ASN A 254 33.38 42.87 13.25
C ASN A 254 33.41 41.46 12.61
N PRO A 255 34.00 41.33 11.42
CA PRO A 255 33.83 40.15 10.55
C PRO A 255 34.31 38.84 11.24
N LYS A 256 35.48 38.84 11.85
CA LYS A 256 36.07 37.64 12.50
C LYS A 256 35.11 37.04 13.54
N THR A 257 34.74 37.82 14.53
CA THR A 257 33.96 37.32 15.67
C THR A 257 32.53 36.97 15.24
N SER A 258 31.92 37.83 14.43
CA SER A 258 30.52 37.64 14.05
C SER A 258 30.32 36.44 13.12
N VAL A 259 31.20 36.21 12.16
CA VAL A 259 31.11 35.05 11.26
C VAL A 259 31.43 33.75 12.00
N VAL A 260 32.50 33.70 12.79
CA VAL A 260 32.84 32.49 13.60
C VAL A 260 31.67 32.09 14.51
N ASN A 261 31.03 33.05 15.17
CA ASN A 261 29.87 32.77 16.01
C ASN A 261 28.66 32.30 15.20
N ALA A 262 28.38 32.91 14.05
CA ALA A 262 27.27 32.48 13.17
C ALA A 262 27.48 31.05 12.64
N VAL A 263 28.73 30.70 12.27
CA VAL A 263 29.06 29.33 11.82
C VAL A 263 28.95 28.31 12.93
N LYS A 264 29.43 28.60 14.14
CA LYS A 264 29.29 27.71 15.30
C LYS A 264 27.81 27.48 15.61
N GLN A 265 26.97 28.51 15.65
CA GLN A 265 25.57 28.36 15.90
C GLN A 265 24.90 27.53 14.80
N LEU A 266 25.25 27.77 13.52
CA LEU A 266 24.73 26.96 12.41
C LEU A 266 25.12 25.48 12.57
N GLN A 267 26.36 25.17 12.99
CA GLN A 267 26.79 23.79 13.24
C GLN A 267 25.97 23.14 14.36
N ASP A 268 25.82 23.85 15.49
CA ASP A 268 25.09 23.34 16.64
C ASP A 268 23.62 23.06 16.26
N ASP A 269 22.96 23.97 15.54
CA ASP A 269 21.57 23.83 15.14
C ASP A 269 21.37 22.74 14.07
N THR A 270 22.37 22.54 13.19
CA THR A 270 22.29 21.49 12.14
C THR A 270 22.64 20.10 12.67
N GLN A 271 23.24 19.96 13.84
CA GLN A 271 23.56 18.66 14.44
C GLN A 271 22.29 17.81 14.63
N GLY A 272 21.23 18.40 15.21
CA GLY A 272 19.97 17.70 15.40
C GLY A 272 19.27 17.28 14.08
N TYR A 273 19.44 18.06 13.02
CA TYR A 273 18.97 17.67 11.69
C TYR A 273 19.79 16.49 11.14
N MET A 274 21.11 16.58 11.23
CA MET A 274 22.04 15.55 10.78
C MET A 274 21.76 14.21 11.49
N ASP A 275 21.65 14.23 12.82
CA ASP A 275 21.41 13.03 13.63
C ASP A 275 20.11 12.32 13.24
N ARG A 276 19.08 13.06 12.84
CA ARG A 276 17.80 12.48 12.43
C ARG A 276 17.79 11.96 10.98
N VAL A 277 18.65 12.44 10.10
CA VAL A 277 18.66 12.03 8.69
C VAL A 277 19.83 11.12 8.32
N THR A 278 20.85 11.00 9.18
CA THR A 278 22.04 10.17 8.92
C THR A 278 22.26 9.03 9.92
N ASN A 279 21.63 9.06 11.09
CA ASN A 279 21.75 8.00 12.09
C ASN A 279 20.70 6.92 11.86
N GLY A 280 21.02 5.95 11.03
CA GLY A 280 20.18 4.78 10.76
C GLY A 280 19.74 4.63 9.32
N ASP A 281 19.07 3.53 9.04
CA ASP A 281 18.44 3.31 7.74
C ASP A 281 17.35 4.35 7.49
N VAL A 282 17.34 4.92 6.31
CA VAL A 282 16.38 5.95 5.92
C VAL A 282 14.95 5.42 6.07
N LEU A 283 14.10 6.15 6.77
CA LEU A 283 12.82 5.74 7.38
C LEU A 283 12.99 4.93 8.66
N ASP A 284 14.14 5.03 9.31
CA ASP A 284 14.35 4.44 10.62
C ASP A 284 13.45 5.09 11.70
N TYR A 285 13.41 4.44 12.82
CA TYR A 285 12.64 4.84 14.01
C TYR A 285 13.04 6.24 14.48
N ASP A 286 14.33 6.57 14.44
CA ASP A 286 14.86 7.88 14.83
C ASP A 286 14.38 9.01 13.92
N MET A 287 14.15 8.75 12.63
CA MET A 287 13.59 9.73 11.72
C MET A 287 12.07 9.91 11.97
N LEU A 288 11.34 8.81 12.11
CA LEU A 288 9.89 8.85 12.25
C LEU A 288 9.45 9.25 13.65
N GLN A 289 10.14 8.80 14.69
CA GLN A 289 9.79 9.04 16.11
C GLN A 289 8.31 8.73 16.42
N LEU A 290 7.93 7.47 16.17
CA LEU A 290 6.59 6.98 16.42
C LEU A 290 6.34 6.80 17.91
N GLU A 291 5.56 7.64 18.53
CA GLU A 291 5.14 7.52 19.93
C GLU A 291 3.94 6.59 20.07
N VAL A 292 4.01 5.66 21.02
CA VAL A 292 2.92 4.72 21.29
C VAL A 292 1.78 5.43 22.02
N GLY A 293 0.63 5.38 21.41
CA GLY A 293 -0.61 5.90 22.00
C GLY A 293 -1.49 4.80 22.57
N ASP A 294 -2.30 5.16 23.55
CA ASP A 294 -3.32 4.27 24.10
C ASP A 294 -4.45 4.00 23.11
N ALA A 295 -4.70 2.75 22.76
CA ALA A 295 -5.89 2.35 22.05
C ALA A 295 -7.11 2.44 22.99
N LYS A 296 -7.87 3.53 22.91
CA LYS A 296 -9.02 3.79 23.78
C LYS A 296 -10.24 2.97 23.42
N GLU A 297 -10.39 2.62 22.13
CA GLU A 297 -11.57 1.95 21.57
C GLU A 297 -11.21 0.80 20.62
N SER A 298 -12.20 -0.06 20.35
CA SER A 298 -12.07 -1.05 19.27
C SER A 298 -12.02 -0.35 17.91
N ARG A 299 -11.14 -0.82 17.05
CA ARG A 299 -10.96 -0.29 15.71
C ARG A 299 -11.79 -1.09 14.69
N LYS A 300 -12.27 -0.43 13.63
CA LYS A 300 -12.97 -1.10 12.52
C LYS A 300 -12.21 -0.87 11.22
N SER A 301 -12.00 -1.95 10.47
CA SER A 301 -11.56 -1.88 9.07
C SER A 301 -12.67 -2.38 8.14
N ARG A 302 -12.85 -1.71 7.00
CA ARG A 302 -13.77 -2.16 5.95
C ARG A 302 -13.08 -3.19 5.08
N LEU A 303 -13.84 -4.14 4.56
CA LEU A 303 -13.35 -5.04 3.51
C LEU A 303 -13.19 -4.27 2.20
N ALA A 304 -12.33 -4.77 1.33
CA ALA A 304 -12.17 -4.27 -0.03
C ALA A 304 -13.34 -4.74 -0.89
N SER A 305 -14.50 -4.07 -0.78
CA SER A 305 -15.71 -4.42 -1.53
C SER A 305 -15.46 -4.35 -3.03
N THR A 306 -16.08 -5.25 -3.79
CA THR A 306 -15.88 -5.35 -5.23
C THR A 306 -17.22 -5.37 -5.95
N LEU A 307 -17.44 -4.41 -6.87
CA LEU A 307 -18.55 -4.41 -7.81
C LEU A 307 -18.11 -5.11 -9.11
N VAL A 308 -18.87 -6.11 -9.52
CA VAL A 308 -18.62 -6.86 -10.76
C VAL A 308 -19.84 -6.74 -11.66
N LEU A 309 -19.64 -6.25 -12.88
CA LEU A 309 -20.67 -6.17 -13.92
C LEU A 309 -20.20 -6.99 -15.12
N GLY A 310 -21.06 -7.84 -15.67
CA GLY A 310 -20.70 -8.70 -16.78
C GLY A 310 -21.80 -8.84 -17.80
N ALA A 311 -21.39 -9.06 -19.05
CA ALA A 311 -22.26 -9.48 -20.14
C ALA A 311 -21.56 -10.55 -20.98
N GLU A 312 -22.27 -11.62 -21.32
CA GLU A 312 -21.77 -12.70 -22.17
C GLU A 312 -22.76 -13.01 -23.27
N TYR A 313 -22.30 -13.07 -24.51
CA TYR A 313 -23.05 -13.46 -25.67
C TYR A 313 -22.54 -14.77 -26.27
N GLY A 314 -23.42 -15.76 -26.41
CA GLY A 314 -23.07 -17.09 -26.92
C GLY A 314 -23.40 -17.26 -28.41
N PHE A 315 -22.45 -17.81 -29.14
CA PHE A 315 -22.60 -18.20 -30.54
C PHE A 315 -22.57 -19.73 -30.68
N PHE A 316 -23.12 -20.25 -31.76
CA PHE A 316 -23.06 -21.66 -32.11
C PHE A 316 -23.54 -22.58 -30.97
N ASN A 317 -24.73 -22.34 -30.46
CA ASN A 317 -25.27 -23.05 -29.29
C ASN A 317 -24.34 -22.96 -28.06
N ASN A 318 -23.81 -21.78 -27.80
CA ASN A 318 -22.88 -21.47 -26.70
C ASN A 318 -21.53 -22.22 -26.74
N LYS A 319 -21.15 -22.74 -27.91
CA LYS A 319 -19.80 -23.30 -28.08
C LYS A 319 -18.71 -22.24 -28.11
N LEU A 320 -19.01 -21.04 -28.60
CA LEU A 320 -18.18 -19.85 -28.51
C LEU A 320 -18.97 -18.80 -27.71
N ALA A 321 -18.38 -18.24 -26.70
CA ALA A 321 -18.94 -17.12 -25.95
C ALA A 321 -17.98 -15.95 -25.95
N VAL A 322 -18.47 -14.74 -26.17
CA VAL A 322 -17.73 -13.49 -25.99
C VAL A 322 -18.35 -12.71 -24.84
N GLY A 323 -17.52 -12.08 -24.06
CA GLY A 323 -17.96 -11.38 -22.85
C GLY A 323 -17.19 -10.10 -22.60
N VAL A 324 -17.83 -9.25 -21.81
CA VAL A 324 -17.22 -8.08 -21.19
C VAL A 324 -17.44 -8.15 -19.69
N LEU A 325 -16.41 -7.87 -18.92
CA LEU A 325 -16.42 -7.85 -17.47
C LEU A 325 -15.84 -6.53 -16.99
N SER A 326 -16.59 -5.80 -16.18
CA SER A 326 -16.10 -4.64 -15.45
C SER A 326 -16.01 -4.99 -13.97
N THR A 327 -14.85 -4.84 -13.38
CA THR A 327 -14.60 -5.08 -11.96
C THR A 327 -14.10 -3.80 -11.34
N THR A 328 -14.82 -3.27 -10.34
CA THR A 328 -14.39 -2.11 -9.56
C THR A 328 -14.19 -2.53 -8.12
N ARG A 329 -12.96 -2.47 -7.64
CA ARG A 329 -12.58 -2.79 -6.27
C ARG A 329 -12.41 -1.51 -5.47
N PHE A 330 -13.21 -1.36 -4.42
CA PHE A 330 -13.19 -0.20 -3.53
C PHE A 330 -12.14 -0.40 -2.44
N VAL A 331 -10.93 0.00 -2.75
CA VAL A 331 -9.77 -0.01 -1.84
C VAL A 331 -9.36 1.41 -1.53
N GLN A 332 -8.62 1.61 -0.44
CA GLN A 332 -8.04 2.91 -0.14
C GLN A 332 -6.60 3.00 -0.68
N PRO A 333 -6.14 4.18 -1.13
CA PRO A 333 -6.90 5.44 -1.19
C PRO A 333 -7.88 5.53 -2.36
N ASP A 334 -7.68 4.78 -3.46
CA ASP A 334 -8.41 4.92 -4.71
C ASP A 334 -9.03 3.60 -5.15
N ALA A 335 -10.26 3.67 -5.70
CA ALA A 335 -10.91 2.52 -6.30
C ALA A 335 -10.17 2.07 -7.58
N LEU A 336 -9.98 0.76 -7.73
CA LEU A 336 -9.35 0.16 -8.89
C LEU A 336 -10.43 -0.41 -9.81
N THR A 337 -10.51 0.09 -11.04
CA THR A 337 -11.44 -0.40 -12.06
C THR A 337 -10.70 -1.12 -13.17
N GLU A 338 -11.19 -2.29 -13.52
CA GLU A 338 -10.73 -3.10 -14.65
C GLU A 338 -11.87 -3.31 -15.63
N LEU A 339 -11.53 -3.29 -16.92
CA LEU A 339 -12.45 -3.64 -18.01
C LEU A 339 -11.80 -4.70 -18.88
N THR A 340 -12.36 -5.90 -18.86
CA THR A 340 -11.84 -7.07 -19.55
C THR A 340 -12.80 -7.58 -20.60
N PHE A 341 -12.32 -7.79 -21.80
CA PHE A 341 -13.00 -8.52 -22.87
C PHE A 341 -12.54 -9.96 -22.87
N SER A 342 -13.45 -10.89 -23.09
CA SER A 342 -13.12 -12.33 -23.11
C SER A 342 -13.76 -13.05 -24.28
N ALA A 343 -13.08 -14.12 -24.71
CA ALA A 343 -13.61 -15.10 -25.67
C ALA A 343 -13.34 -16.51 -25.14
N ASN A 344 -14.40 -17.31 -25.04
CA ASN A 344 -14.34 -18.67 -24.51
C ASN A 344 -14.83 -19.64 -25.58
N TYR A 345 -13.96 -20.55 -26.02
CA TYR A 345 -14.30 -21.64 -26.92
C TYR A 345 -14.41 -22.96 -26.17
N ARG A 346 -15.64 -23.47 -26.07
CA ARG A 346 -16.02 -24.67 -25.29
C ARG A 346 -16.83 -25.67 -26.13
N PRO A 347 -16.20 -26.33 -27.12
CA PRO A 347 -16.92 -27.26 -28.01
C PRO A 347 -17.43 -28.50 -27.30
N LYS A 348 -16.79 -28.89 -26.18
CA LYS A 348 -17.14 -30.05 -25.34
C LYS A 348 -16.98 -29.69 -23.87
N SER A 349 -17.69 -30.41 -22.99
CA SER A 349 -17.65 -30.18 -21.55
C SER A 349 -16.28 -30.38 -20.89
N TRP A 350 -15.43 -31.19 -21.49
CA TRP A 350 -14.09 -31.48 -21.00
C TRP A 350 -13.00 -30.58 -21.60
N PHE A 351 -13.32 -29.76 -22.62
CA PHE A 351 -12.36 -28.90 -23.28
C PHE A 351 -12.83 -27.44 -23.35
N ASN A 352 -12.03 -26.53 -22.87
CA ASN A 352 -12.28 -25.09 -22.96
C ASN A 352 -10.96 -24.35 -23.17
N VAL A 353 -10.95 -23.39 -24.09
CA VAL A 353 -9.91 -22.39 -24.27
C VAL A 353 -10.52 -21.01 -24.03
N ALA A 354 -9.92 -20.24 -23.15
CA ALA A 354 -10.32 -18.90 -22.81
C ALA A 354 -9.20 -17.90 -23.16
N LEU A 355 -9.58 -16.81 -23.79
CA LEU A 355 -8.72 -15.66 -24.07
C LEU A 355 -9.34 -14.44 -23.39
N SER A 356 -8.52 -13.59 -22.80
CA SER A 356 -8.95 -12.32 -22.23
C SER A 356 -8.01 -11.18 -22.58
N TYR A 357 -8.58 -9.98 -22.63
CA TYR A 357 -7.84 -8.74 -22.83
C TYR A 357 -8.40 -7.68 -21.90
N SER A 358 -7.58 -7.21 -20.96
CA SER A 358 -7.94 -6.12 -20.06
C SER A 358 -7.48 -4.80 -20.65
N ALA A 359 -8.44 -4.00 -21.09
CA ALA A 359 -8.22 -2.71 -21.74
C ALA A 359 -7.96 -1.59 -20.73
N ILE A 360 -8.56 -1.70 -19.53
CA ILE A 360 -8.40 -0.79 -18.40
C ILE A 360 -7.96 -1.64 -17.22
N GLN A 361 -6.79 -1.32 -16.66
CA GLN A 361 -6.23 -1.98 -15.49
C GLN A 361 -5.18 -1.07 -14.85
N SER A 362 -4.97 -1.18 -13.54
CA SER A 362 -4.04 -0.35 -12.78
C SER A 362 -2.58 -0.45 -13.24
N ALA A 363 -2.16 -1.62 -13.71
CA ALA A 363 -0.79 -1.89 -14.17
C ALA A 363 -0.61 -1.79 -15.70
N GLY A 364 -1.66 -1.38 -16.45
CA GLY A 364 -1.63 -1.29 -17.90
C GLY A 364 -2.48 -2.37 -18.59
N LYS A 365 -2.31 -2.52 -19.89
CA LYS A 365 -3.06 -3.49 -20.70
C LYS A 365 -2.49 -4.88 -20.49
N SER A 366 -3.34 -5.88 -20.24
CA SER A 366 -2.91 -7.27 -20.04
C SER A 366 -3.71 -8.25 -20.90
N PHE A 367 -3.11 -9.41 -21.12
CA PHE A 367 -3.72 -10.55 -21.80
C PHE A 367 -3.81 -11.73 -20.83
N GLY A 368 -4.84 -12.54 -20.99
CA GLY A 368 -5.00 -13.79 -20.28
C GLY A 368 -5.27 -14.95 -21.23
N LEU A 369 -4.79 -16.12 -20.87
CA LEU A 369 -4.99 -17.38 -21.59
C LEU A 369 -5.35 -18.47 -20.57
N GLY A 370 -6.45 -19.17 -20.79
CA GLY A 370 -6.88 -20.30 -19.98
C GLY A 370 -7.12 -21.54 -20.82
N LEU A 371 -6.70 -22.69 -20.31
CA LEU A 371 -6.93 -23.99 -20.91
C LEU A 371 -7.53 -24.94 -19.87
N LYS A 372 -8.62 -25.60 -20.21
CA LYS A 372 -9.22 -26.69 -19.41
C LYS A 372 -9.20 -27.99 -20.21
N LEU A 373 -8.65 -29.04 -19.60
CA LEU A 373 -8.58 -30.41 -20.15
C LEU A 373 -9.15 -31.39 -19.10
N GLY A 374 -10.42 -31.74 -19.25
CA GLY A 374 -11.10 -32.59 -18.25
C GLY A 374 -11.15 -31.91 -16.88
N PRO A 375 -10.62 -32.55 -15.84
CA PRO A 375 -10.56 -31.99 -14.49
C PRO A 375 -9.41 -30.96 -14.33
N LEU A 376 -8.41 -31.00 -15.18
CA LEU A 376 -7.25 -30.11 -15.10
C LEU A 376 -7.55 -28.78 -15.77
N PHE A 377 -7.17 -27.69 -15.13
CA PHE A 377 -7.14 -26.36 -15.74
C PHE A 377 -5.82 -25.66 -15.41
N LEU A 378 -5.36 -24.89 -16.39
CA LEU A 378 -4.15 -24.08 -16.27
C LEU A 378 -4.34 -22.79 -17.05
N GLY A 379 -3.62 -21.75 -16.67
CA GLY A 379 -3.70 -20.49 -17.39
C GLY A 379 -2.91 -19.37 -16.77
N THR A 380 -3.06 -18.22 -17.38
CA THR A 380 -2.62 -16.92 -16.90
C THR A 380 -3.80 -15.96 -17.08
N ASP A 381 -4.10 -15.16 -16.08
CA ASP A 381 -5.09 -14.08 -16.16
C ASP A 381 -4.43 -12.72 -16.30
N TYR A 382 -3.10 -12.67 -16.16
CA TYR A 382 -2.31 -11.48 -16.25
C TYR A 382 -0.99 -11.73 -16.98
N MET A 383 -0.89 -11.22 -18.20
CA MET A 383 0.34 -11.19 -18.99
C MET A 383 0.54 -9.76 -19.50
N PHE A 384 1.45 -9.04 -18.86
CA PHE A 384 1.82 -7.68 -19.23
C PHE A 384 3.17 -7.70 -19.95
N LEU A 385 3.16 -7.21 -21.18
CA LEU A 385 4.35 -7.12 -22.04
C LEU A 385 4.62 -5.63 -22.32
N GLY A 386 5.38 -5.00 -21.43
CA GLY A 386 5.79 -3.59 -21.54
C GLY A 386 7.19 -3.44 -22.11
N LYS A 387 7.58 -2.19 -22.43
CA LYS A 387 8.93 -1.90 -22.94
C LYS A 387 10.03 -2.17 -21.91
N ASN A 388 9.76 -1.96 -20.62
CA ASN A 388 10.76 -2.01 -19.55
C ASN A 388 10.42 -3.03 -18.44
N SER A 389 9.25 -3.67 -18.48
CA SER A 389 8.89 -4.70 -17.51
C SER A 389 7.95 -5.71 -18.14
N ASN A 390 8.21 -6.99 -17.92
CA ASN A 390 7.36 -8.10 -18.31
C ASN A 390 6.94 -8.84 -17.04
N THR A 391 5.64 -9.01 -16.85
CA THR A 391 5.09 -9.74 -15.72
C THR A 391 4.08 -10.75 -16.22
N VAL A 392 4.20 -11.98 -15.75
CA VAL A 392 3.27 -13.07 -16.04
C VAL A 392 2.97 -13.77 -14.74
N ASN A 393 1.69 -13.96 -14.44
CA ASN A 393 1.27 -14.92 -13.43
C ASN A 393 0.83 -16.23 -14.08
N GLY A 394 0.79 -17.30 -13.32
CA GLY A 394 0.29 -18.58 -13.79
C GLY A 394 -0.47 -19.29 -12.68
N PHE A 395 -1.51 -20.00 -13.07
CA PHE A 395 -2.25 -20.86 -12.17
C PHE A 395 -2.47 -22.24 -12.77
N VAL A 396 -2.52 -23.22 -11.91
CA VAL A 396 -2.90 -24.60 -12.24
C VAL A 396 -3.85 -25.11 -11.17
N GLY A 397 -4.84 -25.88 -11.57
CA GLY A 397 -5.78 -26.43 -10.62
C GLY A 397 -6.51 -27.65 -11.16
N VAL A 398 -7.16 -28.35 -10.25
CA VAL A 398 -7.98 -29.54 -10.53
C VAL A 398 -9.41 -29.28 -10.06
N SER A 399 -10.37 -29.47 -10.94
CA SER A 399 -11.80 -29.33 -10.64
C SER A 399 -12.53 -30.67 -10.87
N ILE A 400 -12.88 -31.33 -9.78
CA ILE A 400 -13.61 -32.59 -9.81
C ILE A 400 -15.05 -32.33 -9.34
N PRO A 401 -16.08 -32.40 -10.22
CA PRO A 401 -17.45 -32.20 -9.79
C PRO A 401 -17.92 -33.41 -8.96
N LEU A 402 -18.19 -33.17 -7.69
CA LEU A 402 -18.78 -34.16 -6.79
C LEU A 402 -20.32 -34.11 -6.90
N GLY A 403 -20.90 -34.96 -7.71
CA GLY A 403 -22.36 -35.10 -7.88
C GLY A 403 -22.89 -34.46 -9.16
N GLY A 404 -22.78 -35.17 -10.25
CA GLY A 404 -23.46 -34.83 -11.51
C GLY A 404 -24.97 -34.99 -11.37
N ARG A 405 -25.75 -34.01 -11.85
CA ARG A 405 -27.16 -34.13 -12.11
C ARG A 405 -27.34 -35.28 -13.12
N LYS A 406 -27.84 -36.45 -12.72
CA LYS A 406 -28.29 -37.44 -13.69
C LYS A 406 -29.35 -36.76 -14.56
N SER A 407 -28.99 -36.43 -15.79
CA SER A 407 -29.93 -36.09 -16.83
C SER A 407 -30.85 -37.29 -16.97
N LYS A 408 -32.12 -37.20 -16.57
CA LYS A 408 -33.13 -38.10 -17.05
C LYS A 408 -33.28 -37.78 -18.52
N GLN A 409 -32.64 -38.55 -19.37
CA GLN A 409 -33.09 -38.72 -20.75
C GLN A 409 -34.46 -39.40 -20.66
N GLY A 410 -35.51 -38.65 -21.00
CA GLY A 410 -36.81 -39.13 -21.38
C GLY A 410 -37.03 -38.69 -22.81
#